data_24abdfdfe3bcafc90411869882992753
#
_entry.id   24abdfdfe3bcafc90411869882992753
#
_cell.length_a   1.000
_cell.length_b   1.000
_cell.length_c   1.000
_cell.angle_alpha   90.00
_cell.angle_beta   90.00
_cell.angle_gamma   90.00
#
_symmetry.space_group_name_H-M   'P 1'
#
loop_
_entity.id
_entity.type
_entity.pdbx_description
1 polymer ?
#
loop_
_entity_poly.entity_id
_entity_poly.type
_entity_poly.pdbx_seq_one_letter_code
_entity_poly.pdbx_strand_id
1 'polypeptide(L)'
;MVLALRFSDVKAPVASTNGAHPPAAAIALSSRELNVLNQVARGLSNKQIASKLGISDKTVRNHLSRIFRKLDAGNRTQAVMNAMRVGLLTI
;
A
#
# COMPACT_ATOMS: atom_id res chain seq x y z
N MET A 1 -18.87 15.69 20.78
CA MET A 1 -18.84 15.28 20.58
C MET A 1 -18.54 14.76 20.30
N VAL A 2 -18.41 15.03 20.11
CA VAL A 2 -18.17 14.43 19.72
C VAL A 2 -17.73 13.89 19.48
N LEU A 3 -17.61 14.04 19.31
CA LEU A 3 -17.32 13.41 18.96
C LEU A 3 -17.13 12.68 18.61
N ALA A 4 -17.22 12.81 18.62
CA ALA A 4 -17.18 12.09 18.12
C ALA A 4 -17.28 11.62 17.63
N LEU A 5 -17.53 11.86 17.60
CA LEU A 5 -17.80 11.43 17.00
C LEU A 5 -17.51 11.30 16.32
N ARG A 6 -17.31 11.61 16.21
CA ARG A 6 -17.27 11.47 15.55
C ARG A 6 -16.84 10.89 15.00
N PHE A 7 -16.90 10.93 15.02
CA PHE A 7 -16.61 10.27 14.29
C PHE A 7 -16.70 9.63 13.82
N SER A 8 -16.96 9.65 13.95
CA SER A 8 -17.35 9.07 13.36
C SER A 8 -17.73 8.74 12.85
N ASP A 9 -17.86 8.94 12.66
CA ASP A 9 -18.43 8.75 11.99
C ASP A 9 -18.24 8.50 11.25
N VAL A 10 -17.99 8.81 11.22
CA VAL A 10 -17.94 8.66 10.36
C VAL A 10 -18.05 8.00 9.87
N LYS A 11 -18.03 7.88 9.56
CA LYS A 11 -18.29 7.28 8.92
C LYS A 11 -18.29 6.93 8.04
N ALA A 12 -18.33 6.98 7.91
CA ALA A 12 -18.39 6.66 6.94
C ALA A 12 -18.35 6.50 6.17
N PRO A 13 -18.55 6.55 5.96
CA PRO A 13 -18.52 6.38 5.04
C PRO A 13 -18.25 6.47 4.19
N VAL A 14 -18.09 6.76 4.11
CA VAL A 14 -17.95 6.89 3.29
C VAL A 14 -17.63 6.77 2.39
N ALA A 15 -17.37 6.63 2.23
CA ALA A 15 -17.01 6.52 1.52
C ALA A 15 -17.07 6.47 0.52
N SER A 16 -17.05 6.47 0.37
CA SER A 16 -17.14 6.39 -0.45
C SER A 16 -16.98 6.63 -1.44
N THR A 17 -16.74 6.75 -1.48
CA THR A 17 -16.74 6.95 -2.30
C THR A 17 -16.56 7.21 -3.29
N ASN A 18 -16.50 7.12 -3.32
CA ASN A 18 -16.78 7.44 -4.56
C ASN A 18 -15.73 7.43 -5.63
N GLY A 19 -15.41 7.04 -6.52
CA GLY A 19 -14.40 7.13 -7.56
C GLY A 19 -13.01 7.48 -7.05
N ALA A 20 -12.97 7.88 -5.85
CA ALA A 20 -11.73 8.25 -5.18
C ALA A 20 -10.92 7.01 -4.85
N HIS A 21 -9.72 7.22 -4.34
CA HIS A 21 -8.90 6.11 -3.88
C HIS A 21 -9.57 5.38 -2.74
N PRO A 22 -9.51 4.05 -2.72
CA PRO A 22 -10.06 3.32 -1.59
C PRO A 22 -9.30 3.64 -0.32
N PRO A 23 -9.95 3.61 0.83
CA PRO A 23 -9.23 3.75 2.10
C PRO A 23 -8.27 2.59 2.32
N ALA A 24 -7.26 2.81 3.15
CA ALA A 24 -6.26 1.78 3.43
C ALA A 24 -6.91 0.46 3.87
N ALA A 25 -8.00 0.54 4.64
CA ALA A 25 -8.68 -0.66 5.13
C ALA A 25 -9.29 -1.49 4.01
N ALA A 26 -9.56 -0.88 2.85
CA ALA A 26 -10.13 -1.59 1.71
C ALA A 26 -9.05 -2.19 0.80
N ILE A 27 -7.78 -1.88 1.03
CA ILE A 27 -6.66 -2.40 0.26
C ILE A 27 -5.97 -3.46 1.09
N ALA A 28 -6.25 -4.73 0.76
CA ALA A 28 -5.75 -5.85 1.54
C ALA A 28 -4.36 -6.27 1.07
N LEU A 29 -3.33 -5.64 1.61
CA LEU A 29 -1.96 -6.08 1.41
C LEU A 29 -1.63 -7.11 2.48
N SER A 30 -0.98 -8.19 2.05
CA SER A 30 -0.47 -9.18 3.00
C SER A 30 0.72 -8.57 3.76
N SER A 31 1.11 -9.23 4.87
CA SER A 31 2.29 -8.80 5.63
C SER A 31 3.53 -8.78 4.75
N ARG A 32 3.68 -9.78 3.89
CA ARG A 32 4.83 -9.86 2.99
C ARG A 32 4.79 -8.75 1.94
N GLU A 33 3.61 -8.48 1.38
CA GLU A 33 3.44 -7.40 0.41
C GLU A 33 3.76 -6.05 1.05
N LEU A 34 3.28 -5.83 2.24
CA LEU A 34 3.55 -4.59 2.96
C LEU A 34 5.04 -4.43 3.24
N ASN A 35 5.71 -5.53 3.63
CA ASN A 35 7.14 -5.51 3.87
C ASN A 35 7.90 -5.17 2.58
N VAL A 36 7.53 -5.79 1.46
CA VAL A 36 8.14 -5.48 0.16
C VAL A 36 7.93 -4.01 -0.19
N LEU A 37 6.71 -3.51 -0.01
CA LEU A 37 6.39 -2.11 -0.31
C LEU A 37 7.22 -1.15 0.54
N ASN A 38 7.42 -1.46 1.81
CA ASN A 38 8.29 -0.64 2.68
C ASN A 38 9.72 -0.59 2.16
N GLN A 39 10.24 -1.70 1.67
CA GLN A 39 11.59 -1.74 1.12
C GLN A 39 11.68 -0.94 -0.18
N VAL A 40 10.64 -1.01 -1.02
CA VAL A 40 10.56 -0.20 -2.22
C VAL A 40 10.59 1.30 -1.86
N ALA A 41 9.86 1.69 -0.84
CA ALA A 41 9.81 3.07 -0.38
C ALA A 41 11.17 3.56 0.12
N ARG A 42 12.00 2.64 0.59
CA ARG A 42 13.36 2.96 1.04
C ARG A 42 14.36 3.03 -0.12
N GLY A 43 13.91 2.75 -1.34
CA GLY A 43 14.77 2.84 -2.50
C GLY A 43 15.55 1.58 -2.82
N LEU A 44 15.22 0.46 -2.21
CA LEU A 44 15.91 -0.79 -2.48
C LEU A 44 15.51 -1.34 -3.86
N SER A 45 16.47 -1.93 -4.56
CA SER A 45 16.20 -2.63 -5.80
C SER A 45 15.56 -3.98 -5.52
N ASN A 46 14.97 -4.59 -6.54
CA ASN A 46 14.38 -5.93 -6.39
C ASN A 46 15.39 -6.93 -5.88
N LYS A 47 16.63 -6.84 -6.37
CA LYS A 47 17.70 -7.73 -5.94
C LYS A 47 18.03 -7.56 -4.47
N GLN A 48 18.10 -6.31 -4.03
CA GLN A 48 18.35 -6.01 -2.62
C GLN A 48 17.21 -6.49 -1.73
N ILE A 49 15.98 -6.31 -2.18
CA ILE A 49 14.81 -6.78 -1.45
C ILE A 49 14.83 -8.30 -1.34
N ALA A 50 15.12 -8.98 -2.47
CA ALA A 50 15.19 -10.43 -2.51
C ALA A 50 16.22 -10.95 -1.51
N SER A 51 17.41 -10.36 -1.52
CA SER A 51 18.48 -10.74 -0.60
C SER A 51 18.07 -10.53 0.86
N LYS A 52 17.46 -9.38 1.13
CA LYS A 52 17.07 -9.02 2.49
C LYS A 52 15.98 -9.94 3.05
N LEU A 53 15.06 -10.35 2.21
CA LEU A 53 13.93 -11.19 2.62
C LEU A 53 14.20 -12.68 2.44
N GLY A 54 15.32 -13.06 1.84
CA GLY A 54 15.66 -14.46 1.61
C GLY A 54 14.77 -15.13 0.56
N ILE A 55 14.37 -14.38 -0.46
CA ILE A 55 13.51 -14.88 -1.54
C ILE A 55 14.15 -14.54 -2.89
N SER A 56 13.62 -15.08 -3.97
CA SER A 56 14.17 -14.83 -5.31
C SER A 56 13.70 -13.48 -5.86
N ASP A 57 14.46 -12.95 -6.83
CA ASP A 57 14.05 -11.75 -7.57
C ASP A 57 12.69 -11.94 -8.22
N LYS A 58 12.44 -13.13 -8.74
CA LYS A 58 11.17 -13.44 -9.38
C LYS A 58 10.02 -13.33 -8.37
N THR A 59 10.24 -13.82 -7.16
CA THR A 59 9.23 -13.73 -6.11
C THR A 59 8.96 -12.27 -5.74
N VAL A 60 10.01 -11.45 -5.67
CA VAL A 60 9.85 -10.02 -5.43
C VAL A 60 9.00 -9.39 -6.54
N ARG A 61 9.31 -9.70 -7.80
CA ARG A 61 8.54 -9.17 -8.93
C ARG A 61 7.08 -9.60 -8.86
N ASN A 62 6.82 -10.83 -8.45
CA ASN A 62 5.45 -11.32 -8.29
C ASN A 62 4.71 -10.54 -7.21
N HIS A 63 5.36 -10.30 -6.09
CA HIS A 63 4.77 -9.46 -5.02
C HIS A 63 4.50 -8.05 -5.54
N LEU A 64 5.45 -7.46 -6.26
CA LEU A 64 5.29 -6.11 -6.79
C LEU A 64 4.14 -6.03 -7.78
N SER A 65 3.97 -7.04 -8.62
CA SER A 65 2.85 -7.08 -9.56
C SER A 65 1.51 -7.01 -8.85
N ARG A 66 1.39 -7.75 -7.75
CA ARG A 66 0.17 -7.74 -6.95
C ARG A 66 -0.03 -6.40 -6.26
N ILE A 67 1.05 -5.85 -5.70
CA ILE A 67 1.01 -4.56 -5.02
C ILE A 67 0.57 -3.46 -6.00
N PHE A 68 1.17 -3.43 -7.18
CA PHE A 68 0.84 -2.43 -8.20
C PHE A 68 -0.62 -2.52 -8.59
N ARG A 69 -1.13 -3.74 -8.75
CA ARG A 69 -2.53 -3.95 -9.10
C ARG A 69 -3.44 -3.47 -7.98
N LYS A 70 -3.12 -3.80 -6.75
CA LYS A 70 -3.94 -3.43 -5.60
C LYS A 70 -3.95 -1.93 -5.36
N LEU A 71 -2.85 -1.25 -5.67
CA LEU A 71 -2.72 0.19 -5.50
C LEU A 71 -3.05 0.96 -6.77
N ASP A 72 -3.47 0.26 -7.83
CA ASP A 72 -3.75 0.88 -9.13
C ASP A 72 -2.57 1.74 -9.59
N ALA A 73 -1.37 1.18 -9.52
CA ALA A 73 -0.13 1.86 -9.85
C ALA A 73 0.49 1.26 -11.10
N GLY A 74 1.09 2.10 -11.95
CA GLY A 74 1.76 1.66 -13.16
C GLY A 74 3.26 1.45 -12.99
N ASN A 75 3.82 1.87 -11.87
CA ASN A 75 5.26 1.74 -11.60
C ASN A 75 5.53 1.89 -10.12
N ARG A 76 6.82 1.73 -9.75
CA ARG A 76 7.24 1.76 -8.35
C ARG A 76 6.92 3.09 -7.67
N THR A 77 7.21 4.18 -8.36
CA THR A 77 6.98 5.52 -7.80
C THR A 77 5.51 5.75 -7.53
N GLN A 78 4.65 5.40 -8.48
CA GLN A 78 3.22 5.53 -8.28
C GLN A 78 2.72 4.67 -7.13
N ALA A 79 3.28 3.46 -7.00
CA ALA A 79 2.89 2.57 -5.92
C ALA A 79 3.18 3.19 -4.56
N VAL A 80 4.37 3.77 -4.40
CA VAL A 80 4.75 4.44 -3.16
C VAL A 80 3.84 5.64 -2.91
N MET A 81 3.62 6.46 -3.93
CA MET A 81 2.77 7.64 -3.78
C MET A 81 1.33 7.29 -3.43
N ASN A 82 0.79 6.28 -4.11
CA ASN A 82 -0.58 5.85 -3.83
C ASN A 82 -0.69 5.25 -2.43
N ALA A 83 0.33 4.49 -2.01
CA ALA A 83 0.35 3.91 -0.67
C ALA A 83 0.39 4.98 0.41
N MET A 84 1.16 6.05 0.18
CA MET A 84 1.18 7.18 1.11
C MET A 84 -0.16 7.87 1.17
N ARG A 85 -0.79 8.04 0.01
CA ARG A 85 -2.08 8.74 -0.08
C ARG A 85 -3.17 8.00 0.70
N VAL A 86 -3.15 6.67 0.69
CA VAL A 86 -4.16 5.88 1.39
C VAL A 86 -3.72 5.47 2.80
N GLY A 87 -2.57 5.92 3.25
CA GLY A 87 -2.12 5.69 4.62
C GLY A 87 -1.42 4.36 4.88
N LEU A 88 -1.03 3.64 3.83
CA LEU A 88 -0.28 2.39 4.00
C LEU A 88 1.19 2.61 4.27
N LEU A 89 1.71 3.76 3.87
CA LEU A 89 3.10 4.15 4.11
C LEU A 89 3.13 5.52 4.76
N THR A 90 4.07 5.68 5.69
CA THR A 90 4.37 6.96 6.31
C THR A 90 5.87 7.20 6.15
N ILE A 91 6.23 8.30 5.54
CA ILE A 91 7.63 8.63 5.32
C ILE A 91 7.99 9.93 6.03
#